data_a551aed6eb58117501fc85b4e9f60a9f
#
_entry.id   a551aed6eb58117501fc85b4e9f60a9f
#
_cell.length_a   1.000
_cell.length_b   1.000
_cell.length_c   1.000
_cell.angle_alpha   90.00
_cell.angle_beta   90.00
_cell.angle_gamma   90.00
#
_symmetry.space_group_name_H-M   'P 1'
#
loop_
_entity.id
_entity.type
_entity.pdbx_description
1 polymer ?
#
loop_
_entity_poly.entity_id
_entity_poly.type
_entity_poly.pdbx_seq_one_letter_code
_entity_poly.pdbx_strand_id
1 'polypeptide(L)' 'MADVKLEDGIIRIKELDIQDVKAAKVLAEYRENRWAEITRRALKIGLGYLQGGAEA' A
#
# COMPACT_ATOMS: atom_id res chain seq x y z
N MET A 1 -9.00 11.61 -9.30
CA MET A 1 -9.71 10.43 -8.86
C MET A 1 -8.80 9.22 -8.90
N ALA A 2 -8.81 8.43 -7.85
CA ALA A 2 -7.93 7.28 -7.77
C ALA A 2 -8.38 6.15 -8.69
N ASP A 3 -7.43 5.51 -9.34
CA ASP A 3 -7.68 4.36 -10.18
C ASP A 3 -6.91 3.16 -9.63
N VAL A 4 -7.64 2.10 -9.31
CA VAL A 4 -7.03 0.85 -8.92
C VAL A 4 -7.51 -0.22 -9.88
N LYS A 5 -6.58 -0.82 -10.61
CA LYS A 5 -6.90 -1.82 -11.61
C LYS A 5 -6.20 -3.12 -11.30
N LEU A 6 -6.90 -4.22 -11.56
CA LEU A 6 -6.35 -5.55 -11.36
C LEU A 6 -6.26 -6.24 -12.72
N GLU A 7 -5.06 -6.77 -13.04
CA GLU A 7 -4.85 -7.39 -14.33
C GLU A 7 -3.71 -8.40 -14.23
N ASP A 8 -4.02 -9.65 -14.48
CA ASP A 8 -3.02 -10.72 -14.53
C ASP A 8 -2.10 -10.75 -13.29
N GLY A 9 -2.71 -10.60 -12.12
CA GLY A 9 -1.93 -10.64 -10.88
C GLY A 9 -1.18 -9.36 -10.59
N ILE A 10 -1.47 -8.30 -11.36
CA ILE A 10 -0.82 -7.00 -11.15
C ILE A 10 -1.83 -6.02 -10.59
N ILE A 11 -1.44 -5.31 -9.56
CA ILE A 11 -2.23 -4.22 -9.00
C ILE A 11 -1.63 -2.92 -9.51
N ARG A 12 -2.39 -2.18 -10.30
CA ARG A 12 -1.95 -0.87 -10.79
C ARG A 12 -2.70 0.21 -10.04
N ILE A 13 -1.95 1.08 -9.42
CA ILE A 13 -2.52 2.17 -8.63
C ILE A 13 -2.06 3.49 -9.21
N LYS A 14 -3.02 4.35 -9.51
CA LYS A 14 -2.73 5.65 -10.09
C LYS A 14 -3.48 6.72 -9.31
N GLU A 15 -2.76 7.72 -8.86
CA GLU A 15 -3.33 8.87 -8.16
C GLU A 15 -4.17 8.47 -6.95
N LEU A 16 -3.63 7.56 -6.13
CA LEU A 16 -4.30 7.11 -4.93
C LEU A 16 -3.74 7.84 -3.71
N ASP A 17 -4.59 8.58 -3.03
CA ASP A 17 -4.21 9.26 -1.80
C ASP A 17 -4.69 8.45 -0.62
N ILE A 18 -3.78 8.15 0.30
CA ILE A 18 -4.10 7.41 1.51
C ILE A 18 -3.97 8.34 2.69
N GLN A 19 -5.08 8.59 3.36
CA GLN A 19 -5.10 9.51 4.49
C GLN A 19 -4.93 8.73 5.79
N ASP A 20 -3.69 8.64 6.25
CA ASP A 20 -3.37 7.93 7.48
C ASP A 20 -2.11 8.55 8.07
N VAL A 21 -2.29 9.31 9.13
CA VAL A 21 -1.19 10.06 9.75
C VAL A 21 -0.12 9.14 10.29
N LYS A 22 -0.52 8.04 10.92
CA LYS A 22 0.46 7.10 11.49
C LYS A 22 1.28 6.43 10.39
N ALA A 23 0.61 5.99 9.34
CA ALA A 23 1.32 5.35 8.23
C ALA A 23 2.27 6.33 7.56
N ALA A 24 1.85 7.58 7.41
CA ALA A 24 2.69 8.59 6.80
C ALA A 24 3.94 8.84 7.63
N LYS A 25 3.81 8.85 8.96
CA LYS A 25 4.96 9.04 9.83
C LYS A 25 5.96 7.89 9.72
N VAL A 26 5.45 6.68 9.65
CA VAL A 26 6.32 5.51 9.49
C VAL A 26 7.06 5.59 8.16
N LEU A 27 6.36 5.91 7.10
CA LEU A 27 6.98 6.00 5.79
C LEU A 27 8.03 7.11 5.75
N ALA A 28 7.78 8.21 6.45
CA ALA A 28 8.71 9.33 6.48
C ALA A 28 10.05 8.98 7.12
N GLU A 29 10.12 7.89 7.90
CA GLU A 29 11.36 7.45 8.49
C GLU A 29 12.31 6.79 7.50
N TYR A 30 11.80 6.44 6.33
CA TYR A 30 12.61 5.86 5.27
C TYR A 30 13.07 6.96 4.31
N ARG A 31 14.12 6.66 3.56
CA ARG A 31 14.57 7.60 2.53
C ARG A 31 13.55 7.67 1.42
N GLU A 32 13.40 8.84 0.86
CA GLU A 32 12.41 9.09 -0.16
C GLU A 32 12.51 8.11 -1.34
N ASN A 33 13.74 7.75 -1.72
CA ASN A 33 13.92 6.84 -2.84
C ASN A 33 13.49 5.41 -2.54
N ARG A 34 13.09 5.13 -1.31
CA ARG A 34 12.59 3.81 -0.93
C ARG A 34 11.09 3.78 -0.70
N TRP A 35 10.43 4.93 -0.80
CA TRP A 35 9.02 5.01 -0.47
C TRP A 35 8.16 4.09 -1.32
N ALA A 36 8.42 4.03 -2.64
CA ALA A 36 7.63 3.18 -3.52
C ALA A 36 7.81 1.71 -3.17
N GLU A 37 9.03 1.31 -2.88
CA GLU A 37 9.33 -0.07 -2.49
C GLU A 37 8.65 -0.45 -1.19
N ILE A 38 8.75 0.40 -0.18
CA ILE A 38 8.15 0.15 1.13
C ILE A 38 6.63 0.10 1.02
N THR A 39 6.06 0.99 0.22
CA THR A 39 4.61 1.01 0.02
C THR A 39 4.14 -0.27 -0.65
N ARG A 40 4.87 -0.74 -1.67
CA ARG A 40 4.51 -2.01 -2.33
C ARG A 40 4.53 -3.17 -1.35
N ARG A 41 5.56 -3.22 -0.50
CA ARG A 41 5.67 -4.27 0.49
C ARG A 41 4.52 -4.20 1.50
N ALA A 42 4.19 -3.00 1.94
CA ALA A 42 3.12 -2.80 2.90
C ALA A 42 1.78 -3.27 2.33
N LEU A 43 1.52 -2.99 1.05
CA LEU A 43 0.30 -3.43 0.40
C LEU A 43 0.22 -4.95 0.33
N LYS A 44 1.32 -5.60 -0.02
CA LYS A 44 1.35 -7.06 -0.08
C LYS A 44 1.04 -7.66 1.29
N ILE A 45 1.69 -7.15 2.33
CA ILE A 45 1.49 -7.65 3.67
C ILE A 45 0.06 -7.36 4.14
N GLY A 46 -0.41 -6.14 3.91
CA GLY A 46 -1.74 -5.75 4.35
C GLY A 46 -2.85 -6.55 3.70
N LEU A 47 -2.73 -6.76 2.39
CA LEU A 47 -3.74 -7.55 1.68
C LEU A 47 -3.71 -9.01 2.10
N GLY A 48 -2.51 -9.53 2.35
CA GLY A 48 -2.39 -10.88 2.88
C GLY A 48 -2.99 -11.02 4.26
N TYR A 49 -2.81 -10.01 5.09
CA TYR A 49 -3.39 -9.98 6.42
C TYR A 49 -4.92 -10.00 6.36
N LEU A 50 -5.50 -9.21 5.48
CA LEU A 50 -6.96 -9.18 5.33
C LEU A 50 -7.50 -10.53 4.90
N GLN A 51 -6.83 -11.17 3.93
CA GLN A 51 -7.25 -12.49 3.49
C GLN A 51 -7.06 -13.54 4.59
N GLY A 52 -6.06 -13.35 5.44
CA GLY A 52 -5.74 -14.31 6.48
C GLY A 52 -6.73 -14.37 7.62
N GLY A 53 -7.82 -13.62 7.54
CA GLY A 53 -8.87 -13.73 8.53
C GLY A 53 -8.85 -12.63 9.57
N ALA A 54 -8.11 -11.58 9.34
CA ALA A 54 -8.05 -10.49 10.32
C ALA A 54 -9.41 -9.86 10.54
N GLU A 55 -10.22 -9.85 9.51
CA GLU A 55 -11.56 -9.29 9.61
C GLU A 55 -12.62 -10.36 9.92
N ALA A 56 -12.21 -11.54 10.18
CA ALA A 56 -13.14 -12.64 10.47
C ALA A 56 -13.91 -12.45 11.77
#